data_3772d99266a14687ccef9da6cc4f4477
#
_entry.id   3772d99266a14687ccef9da6cc4f4477
#
_cell.length_a   1.000
_cell.length_b   1.000
_cell.length_c   1.000
_cell.angle_alpha   90.00
_cell.angle_beta   90.00
_cell.angle_gamma   90.00
#
_symmetry.space_group_name_H-M   'P 1'
#
loop_
_entity.id
_entity.type
_entity.pdbx_description
1 polymer ?
#
loop_
_entity_poly.entity_id
_entity_poly.type
_entity_poly.pdbx_seq_one_letter_code
_entity_poly.pdbx_strand_id
1 'polypeptide(L)'
;MFAVDHIILLSAVLAILGVLASKLSPRFGVPVLVLFLGVGMLAGEDGIGRIFFDNADAAHAIGTFALILILFDGGLQTSKRSIVQAWKPAALLATFGVIGTATLTGLSAMIILDLPLYKGLLLGAIVGSTDAAAVFSVLRNAGIRIPTKIKSTLELESASNDPMAIFLTIGLITLIQDSTTNPLDLASLFASQMGVGAFVGIAIGGIAVWLFSRFTLMAILLYPVFVMLLRVLSFGLAAN
;
A
#
# COMPACT_ATOMS: atom_id res chain seq x y z
N MET A 1 7.21 26.16 -18.69
CA MET A 1 8.43 26.01 -17.89
C MET A 1 8.14 26.21 -16.40
N PHE A 2 7.51 27.31 -16.01
CA PHE A 2 7.20 27.60 -14.59
C PHE A 2 6.28 26.60 -13.86
N ALA A 3 5.36 25.92 -14.56
CA ALA A 3 4.44 24.95 -13.92
C ALA A 3 5.16 23.69 -13.40
N VAL A 4 6.18 23.21 -14.12
CA VAL A 4 6.96 22.03 -13.71
C VAL A 4 7.81 22.34 -12.48
N ASP A 5 8.41 23.53 -12.42
CA ASP A 5 9.24 23.96 -11.29
C ASP A 5 8.42 24.06 -9.99
N HIS A 6 7.17 24.53 -10.09
CA HIS A 6 6.25 24.59 -8.95
C HIS A 6 5.84 23.19 -8.46
N ILE A 7 5.58 22.24 -9.38
CA ILE A 7 5.26 20.86 -9.02
C ILE A 7 6.43 20.19 -8.31
N ILE A 8 7.66 20.39 -8.84
CA ILE A 8 8.88 19.84 -8.23
C ILE A 8 9.09 20.43 -6.83
N LEU A 9 9.00 21.75 -6.69
CA LEU A 9 9.16 22.44 -5.41
C LEU A 9 8.11 21.95 -4.40
N LEU A 10 6.83 21.89 -4.80
CA LEU A 10 5.75 21.41 -3.97
C LEU A 10 5.99 19.96 -3.50
N SER A 11 6.35 19.09 -4.44
CA SER A 11 6.65 17.69 -4.14
C SER A 11 7.83 17.56 -3.16
N ALA A 12 8.87 18.38 -3.33
CA ALA A 12 10.02 18.41 -2.43
C ALA A 12 9.64 18.89 -1.02
N VAL A 13 8.83 19.95 -0.91
CA VAL A 13 8.34 20.46 0.38
C VAL A 13 7.48 19.42 1.07
N LEU A 14 6.51 18.80 0.38
CA LEU A 14 5.67 17.75 0.95
C LEU A 14 6.48 16.53 1.37
N ALA A 15 7.50 16.14 0.60
CA ALA A 15 8.40 15.05 0.98
C ALA A 15 9.20 15.38 2.25
N ILE A 16 9.71 16.60 2.39
CA ILE A 16 10.43 17.06 3.61
C ILE A 16 9.47 17.05 4.81
N LEU A 17 8.26 17.58 4.66
CA LEU A 17 7.24 17.56 5.70
C LEU A 17 6.85 16.13 6.09
N GLY A 18 6.75 15.22 5.11
CA GLY A 18 6.53 13.79 5.34
C GLY A 18 7.65 13.14 6.16
N VAL A 19 8.91 13.43 5.83
CA VAL A 19 10.06 12.93 6.60
C VAL A 19 10.06 13.49 8.03
N LEU A 20 9.74 14.76 8.21
CA LEU A 20 9.61 15.37 9.54
C LEU A 20 8.46 14.73 10.34
N ALA A 21 7.29 14.57 9.72
CA ALA A 21 6.15 13.90 10.32
C ALA A 21 6.49 12.46 10.75
N SER A 22 7.23 11.73 9.92
CA SER A 22 7.70 10.37 10.24
C SER A 22 8.60 10.34 11.48
N LYS A 23 9.47 11.34 11.67
CA LYS A 23 10.31 11.47 12.88
C LYS A 23 9.52 11.89 14.12
N LEU A 24 8.43 12.63 13.95
CA LEU A 24 7.58 13.08 15.05
C LEU A 24 6.58 12.01 15.50
N SER A 25 6.14 11.13 14.60
CA SER A 25 5.17 10.07 14.87
C SER A 25 5.46 9.28 16.17
N PRO A 26 6.67 8.76 16.42
CA PRO A 26 6.96 8.04 17.66
C PRO A 26 6.86 8.91 18.93
N ARG A 27 7.11 10.22 18.81
CA ARG A 27 7.05 11.14 19.94
C ARG A 27 5.62 11.43 20.37
N PHE A 28 4.70 11.50 19.43
CA PHE A 28 3.28 11.77 19.69
C PHE A 28 2.45 10.50 19.90
N GLY A 29 3.02 9.32 19.66
CA GLY A 29 2.29 8.04 19.75
C GLY A 29 1.19 7.89 18.70
N VAL A 30 1.22 8.69 17.63
CA VAL A 30 0.23 8.71 16.55
C VAL A 30 0.80 7.97 15.33
N PRO A 31 -0.02 7.17 14.62
CA PRO A 31 0.43 6.54 13.38
C PRO A 31 0.92 7.57 12.36
N VAL A 32 2.03 7.28 11.69
CA VAL A 32 2.63 8.21 10.72
C VAL A 32 1.68 8.60 9.59
N LEU A 33 0.79 7.69 9.17
CA LEU A 33 -0.21 7.93 8.13
C LEU A 33 -1.20 9.04 8.51
N VAL A 34 -1.58 9.12 9.79
CA VAL A 34 -2.45 10.21 10.29
C VAL A 34 -1.74 11.56 10.19
N LEU A 35 -0.43 11.59 10.47
CA LEU A 35 0.37 12.81 10.31
C LEU A 35 0.51 13.20 8.83
N PHE A 36 0.68 12.23 7.93
CA PHE A 36 0.72 12.50 6.48
C PHE A 36 -0.62 13.05 5.98
N LEU A 37 -1.73 12.46 6.44
CA LEU A 37 -3.06 12.98 6.13
C LEU A 37 -3.21 14.43 6.64
N GLY A 38 -2.80 14.70 7.89
CA GLY A 38 -2.81 16.05 8.45
C GLY A 38 -1.98 17.05 7.65
N VAL A 39 -0.77 16.67 7.21
CA VAL A 39 0.06 17.51 6.34
C VAL A 39 -0.64 17.76 5.00
N GLY A 40 -1.27 16.73 4.41
CA GLY A 40 -2.03 16.87 3.17
C GLY A 40 -3.23 17.81 3.32
N MET A 41 -3.99 17.69 4.43
CA MET A 41 -5.13 18.59 4.72
C MET A 41 -4.68 20.03 4.94
N LEU A 42 -3.57 20.26 5.64
CA LEU A 42 -3.01 21.60 5.85
C LEU A 42 -2.47 22.21 4.55
N ALA A 43 -1.95 21.40 3.64
CA ALA A 43 -1.48 21.86 2.34
C ALA A 43 -2.62 22.13 1.35
N GLY A 44 -3.76 21.45 1.49
CA GLY A 44 -4.90 21.52 0.58
C GLY A 44 -5.61 22.86 0.53
N GLU A 45 -6.67 22.93 -0.27
CA GLU A 45 -7.43 24.15 -0.58
C GLU A 45 -8.01 24.81 0.67
N ASP A 46 -8.60 24.03 1.57
CA ASP A 46 -9.18 24.50 2.83
C ASP A 46 -8.13 24.69 3.94
N GLY A 47 -6.88 24.30 3.68
CA GLY A 47 -5.78 24.40 4.63
C GLY A 47 -4.98 25.71 4.50
N ILE A 48 -3.93 25.84 5.32
CA ILE A 48 -3.03 26.99 5.33
C ILE A 48 -2.27 27.11 3.98
N GLY A 49 -1.97 25.98 3.33
CA GLY A 49 -1.22 25.93 2.07
C GLY A 49 -2.00 26.43 0.87
N ARG A 50 -3.34 26.40 0.92
CA ARG A 50 -4.27 26.83 -0.14
C ARG A 50 -3.89 26.27 -1.53
N ILE A 51 -3.39 25.04 -1.56
CA ILE A 51 -3.01 24.39 -2.80
C ILE A 51 -4.28 23.81 -3.42
N PHE A 52 -4.72 24.42 -4.52
CA PHE A 52 -5.83 23.93 -5.31
C PHE A 52 -5.38 22.71 -6.14
N PHE A 53 -6.01 21.57 -5.90
CA PHE A 53 -5.77 20.34 -6.64
C PHE A 53 -7.10 19.68 -6.98
N ASP A 54 -7.58 19.93 -8.20
CA ASP A 54 -8.81 19.35 -8.74
C ASP A 54 -8.50 18.53 -10.00
N ASN A 55 -7.81 17.43 -9.83
CA ASN A 55 -7.49 16.50 -10.91
C ASN A 55 -7.62 15.07 -10.41
N ALA A 56 -8.82 14.50 -10.58
CA ALA A 56 -9.14 13.14 -10.15
C ALA A 56 -8.27 12.08 -10.83
N ASP A 57 -7.94 12.25 -12.12
CA ASP A 57 -7.11 11.30 -12.88
C ASP A 57 -5.67 11.29 -12.35
N ALA A 58 -5.11 12.47 -12.07
CA ALA A 58 -3.78 12.57 -11.48
C ALA A 58 -3.78 11.99 -10.05
N ALA A 59 -4.80 12.26 -9.23
CA ALA A 59 -4.94 11.67 -7.90
C ALA A 59 -5.01 10.15 -7.97
N HIS A 60 -5.81 9.61 -8.89
CA HIS A 60 -5.92 8.16 -9.12
C HIS A 60 -4.58 7.55 -9.56
N ALA A 61 -3.89 8.17 -10.51
CA ALA A 61 -2.59 7.69 -10.99
C ALA A 61 -1.53 7.67 -9.88
N ILE A 62 -1.43 8.76 -9.09
CA ILE A 62 -0.49 8.85 -7.96
C ILE A 62 -0.85 7.81 -6.89
N GLY A 63 -2.13 7.67 -6.55
CA GLY A 63 -2.60 6.69 -5.57
C GLY A 63 -2.31 5.25 -6.00
N THR A 64 -2.57 4.93 -7.28
CA THR A 64 -2.28 3.61 -7.85
C THR A 64 -0.77 3.32 -7.82
N PHE A 65 0.07 4.27 -8.20
CA PHE A 65 1.53 4.11 -8.16
C PHE A 65 2.04 3.92 -6.74
N ALA A 66 1.55 4.72 -5.79
CA ALA A 66 1.88 4.57 -4.37
C ALA A 66 1.45 3.20 -3.83
N LEU A 67 0.25 2.73 -4.16
CA LEU A 67 -0.26 1.42 -3.76
C LEU A 67 0.64 0.28 -4.30
N ILE A 68 1.06 0.35 -5.57
CA ILE A 68 1.98 -0.63 -6.16
C ILE A 68 3.29 -0.70 -5.35
N LEU A 69 3.87 0.44 -4.99
CA LEU A 69 5.10 0.48 -4.20
C LEU A 69 4.91 -0.07 -2.80
N ILE A 70 3.81 0.26 -2.14
CA ILE A 70 3.48 -0.23 -0.78
C ILE A 70 3.30 -1.76 -0.80
N LEU A 71 2.53 -2.28 -1.75
CA LEU A 71 2.31 -3.72 -1.89
C LEU A 71 3.60 -4.47 -2.24
N PHE A 72 4.45 -3.88 -3.09
CA PHE A 72 5.75 -4.44 -3.43
C PHE A 72 6.69 -4.50 -2.22
N ASP A 73 6.80 -3.41 -1.45
CA ASP A 73 7.60 -3.37 -0.22
C ASP A 73 7.08 -4.36 0.82
N GLY A 74 5.77 -4.42 1.05
CA GLY A 74 5.12 -5.40 1.92
C GLY A 74 5.40 -6.83 1.50
N GLY A 75 5.36 -7.11 0.19
CA GLY A 75 5.70 -8.40 -0.39
C GLY A 75 7.16 -8.80 -0.14
N LEU A 76 8.10 -7.86 -0.30
CA LEU A 76 9.53 -8.11 -0.05
C LEU A 76 9.81 -8.43 1.43
N GLN A 77 9.08 -7.84 2.35
CA GLN A 77 9.22 -8.06 3.78
C GLN A 77 8.57 -9.37 4.26
N THR A 78 7.68 -9.96 3.46
CA THR A 78 6.92 -11.16 3.83
C THR A 78 7.72 -12.43 3.58
N SER A 79 8.04 -13.19 4.64
CA SER A 79 8.78 -14.44 4.52
C SER A 79 7.89 -15.60 4.02
N LYS A 80 8.47 -16.53 3.25
CA LYS A 80 7.76 -17.75 2.82
C LYS A 80 7.19 -18.53 4.03
N ARG A 81 7.90 -18.56 5.16
CA ARG A 81 7.45 -19.24 6.37
C ARG A 81 6.20 -18.58 6.95
N SER A 82 6.15 -17.26 6.97
CA SER A 82 4.99 -16.49 7.41
C SER A 82 3.77 -16.80 6.54
N ILE A 83 3.95 -16.83 5.21
CA ILE A 83 2.87 -17.16 4.26
C ILE A 83 2.32 -18.56 4.56
N VAL A 84 3.17 -19.58 4.62
CA VAL A 84 2.73 -20.97 4.84
C VAL A 84 1.99 -21.14 6.16
N GLN A 85 2.40 -20.42 7.21
CA GLN A 85 1.78 -20.53 8.53
C GLN A 85 0.47 -19.74 8.67
N ALA A 86 0.33 -18.62 7.97
CA ALA A 86 -0.73 -17.65 8.18
C ALA A 86 -1.75 -17.54 7.04
N TRP A 87 -1.53 -18.17 5.86
CA TRP A 87 -2.36 -17.93 4.68
C TRP A 87 -3.84 -18.26 4.87
N LYS A 88 -4.17 -19.34 5.59
CA LYS A 88 -5.57 -19.72 5.83
C LYS A 88 -6.34 -18.71 6.67
N PRO A 89 -5.88 -18.35 7.89
CA PRO A 89 -6.55 -17.33 8.67
C PRO A 89 -6.51 -15.96 8.00
N ALA A 90 -5.41 -15.59 7.35
CA ALA A 90 -5.31 -14.34 6.63
C ALA A 90 -6.31 -14.26 5.46
N ALA A 91 -6.43 -15.30 4.64
CA ALA A 91 -7.40 -15.34 3.55
C ALA A 91 -8.85 -15.28 4.02
N LEU A 92 -9.18 -15.96 5.13
CA LEU A 92 -10.51 -15.87 5.73
C LEU A 92 -10.83 -14.46 6.22
N LEU A 93 -9.88 -13.82 6.91
CA LEU A 93 -10.04 -12.45 7.41
C LEU A 93 -10.09 -11.43 6.28
N ALA A 94 -9.21 -11.55 5.30
CA ALA A 94 -9.18 -10.65 4.13
C ALA A 94 -10.41 -10.77 3.23
N THR A 95 -11.16 -11.87 3.31
CA THR A 95 -12.39 -12.07 2.52
C THR A 95 -13.61 -11.83 3.38
N PHE A 96 -13.92 -12.77 4.27
CA PHE A 96 -15.14 -12.72 5.10
C PHE A 96 -15.08 -11.63 6.16
N GLY A 97 -13.88 -11.33 6.69
CA GLY A 97 -13.67 -10.23 7.63
C GLY A 97 -13.99 -8.89 6.98
N VAL A 98 -13.43 -8.64 5.80
CA VAL A 98 -13.67 -7.38 5.05
C VAL A 98 -15.13 -7.24 4.65
N ILE A 99 -15.75 -8.29 4.11
CA ILE A 99 -17.19 -8.29 3.78
C ILE A 99 -18.04 -8.00 5.03
N GLY A 100 -17.73 -8.67 6.14
CA GLY A 100 -18.43 -8.47 7.41
C GLY A 100 -18.27 -7.03 7.93
N THR A 101 -17.04 -6.52 7.96
CA THR A 101 -16.75 -5.14 8.39
C THR A 101 -17.43 -4.12 7.49
N ALA A 102 -17.30 -4.28 6.16
CA ALA A 102 -17.95 -3.42 5.18
C ALA A 102 -19.49 -3.43 5.33
N THR A 103 -20.08 -4.60 5.55
CA THR A 103 -21.53 -4.72 5.74
C THR A 103 -21.98 -4.08 7.05
N LEU A 104 -21.34 -4.39 8.17
CA LEU A 104 -21.71 -3.83 9.47
C LEU A 104 -21.54 -2.32 9.52
N THR A 105 -20.39 -1.81 9.05
CA THR A 105 -20.13 -0.37 8.95
C THR A 105 -21.10 0.29 7.97
N GLY A 106 -21.36 -0.34 6.83
CA GLY A 106 -22.28 0.18 5.82
C GLY A 106 -23.72 0.27 6.31
N LEU A 107 -24.22 -0.75 7.00
CA LEU A 107 -25.54 -0.72 7.61
C LEU A 107 -25.63 0.32 8.74
N SER A 108 -24.58 0.45 9.54
CA SER A 108 -24.51 1.51 10.55
C SER A 108 -24.55 2.90 9.92
N ALA A 109 -23.79 3.11 8.84
CA ALA A 109 -23.79 4.37 8.10
C ALA A 109 -25.16 4.67 7.46
N MET A 110 -25.84 3.63 6.93
CA MET A 110 -27.20 3.76 6.41
C MET A 110 -28.16 4.30 7.48
N ILE A 111 -28.09 3.77 8.69
CA ILE A 111 -28.99 4.15 9.79
C ILE A 111 -28.64 5.53 10.37
N ILE A 112 -27.33 5.80 10.59
CA ILE A 112 -26.89 7.01 11.28
C ILE A 112 -26.90 8.22 10.35
N LEU A 113 -26.55 8.04 9.07
CA LEU A 113 -26.41 9.10 8.08
C LEU A 113 -27.59 9.19 7.11
N ASP A 114 -28.63 8.37 7.30
CA ASP A 114 -29.81 8.25 6.40
C ASP A 114 -29.41 8.06 4.93
N LEU A 115 -28.44 7.19 4.68
CA LEU A 115 -27.94 6.90 3.34
C LEU A 115 -28.72 5.76 2.68
N PRO A 116 -28.91 5.77 1.34
CA PRO A 116 -29.36 4.61 0.61
C PRO A 116 -28.44 3.40 0.84
N LEU A 117 -28.99 2.19 0.84
CA LEU A 117 -28.25 0.95 1.16
C LEU A 117 -26.90 0.84 0.45
N TYR A 118 -26.86 0.99 -0.88
CA TYR A 118 -25.64 0.86 -1.65
C TYR A 118 -24.61 1.96 -1.34
N LYS A 119 -25.03 3.16 -1.01
CA LYS A 119 -24.12 4.24 -0.59
C LYS A 119 -23.55 3.98 0.82
N GLY A 120 -24.38 3.45 1.73
CA GLY A 120 -23.92 3.03 3.04
C GLY A 120 -22.89 1.88 2.92
N LEU A 121 -23.19 0.86 2.13
CA LEU A 121 -22.27 -0.26 1.87
C LEU A 121 -20.98 0.21 1.19
N LEU A 122 -21.05 1.19 0.29
CA LEU A 122 -19.87 1.80 -0.35
C LEU A 122 -18.97 2.47 0.69
N LEU A 123 -19.54 3.24 1.61
CA LEU A 123 -18.79 3.81 2.72
C LEU A 123 -18.14 2.71 3.58
N GLY A 124 -18.89 1.64 3.89
CA GLY A 124 -18.38 0.49 4.61
C GLY A 124 -17.23 -0.22 3.88
N ALA A 125 -17.30 -0.37 2.57
CA ALA A 125 -16.24 -0.98 1.75
C ALA A 125 -14.95 -0.14 1.74
N ILE A 126 -15.08 1.19 1.64
CA ILE A 126 -13.93 2.12 1.66
C ILE A 126 -13.21 2.07 3.02
N VAL A 127 -13.98 2.02 4.12
CA VAL A 127 -13.42 2.01 5.49
C VAL A 127 -13.04 0.61 5.95
N GLY A 128 -13.50 -0.44 5.25
CA GLY A 128 -13.35 -1.85 5.65
C GLY A 128 -11.94 -2.41 5.52
N SER A 129 -11.05 -1.76 4.78
CA SER A 129 -9.63 -2.13 4.69
C SER A 129 -8.88 -1.74 5.95
N THR A 130 -7.97 -2.60 6.40
CA THR A 130 -7.16 -2.41 7.62
C THR A 130 -5.68 -2.27 7.28
N ASP A 131 -4.95 -1.43 8.02
CA ASP A 131 -3.50 -1.24 7.87
C ASP A 131 -2.76 -1.85 9.06
N ALA A 132 -2.09 -2.99 8.83
CA ALA A 132 -1.29 -3.66 9.84
C ALA A 132 -0.11 -2.80 10.31
N ALA A 133 0.47 -1.96 9.46
CA ALA A 133 1.61 -1.12 9.84
C ALA A 133 1.19 -0.06 10.88
N ALA A 134 0.02 0.56 10.71
CA ALA A 134 -0.57 1.48 11.68
C ALA A 134 -0.83 0.78 13.02
N VAL A 135 -1.46 -0.40 12.99
CA VAL A 135 -1.74 -1.21 14.19
C VAL A 135 -0.44 -1.56 14.93
N PHE A 136 0.58 -2.05 14.24
CA PHE A 136 1.86 -2.39 14.87
C PHE A 136 2.61 -1.17 15.38
N SER A 137 2.46 -0.02 14.76
CA SER A 137 3.03 1.23 15.26
C SER A 137 2.45 1.60 16.63
N VAL A 138 1.12 1.56 16.76
CA VAL A 138 0.42 1.84 18.02
C VAL A 138 0.78 0.84 19.10
N LEU A 139 0.77 -0.46 18.78
CA LEU A 139 1.07 -1.52 19.75
C LEU A 139 2.52 -1.46 20.24
N ARG A 140 3.48 -1.16 19.36
CA ARG A 140 4.89 -0.95 19.76
C ARG A 140 5.04 0.24 20.70
N ASN A 141 4.37 1.35 20.40
CA ASN A 141 4.40 2.54 21.26
C ASN A 141 3.78 2.27 22.65
N ALA A 142 2.78 1.37 22.71
CA ALA A 142 2.18 0.92 23.96
C ALA A 142 3.02 -0.18 24.68
N GLY A 143 4.16 -0.59 24.14
CA GLY A 143 4.99 -1.64 24.73
C GLY A 143 4.41 -3.06 24.62
N ILE A 144 3.36 -3.25 23.81
CA ILE A 144 2.68 -4.54 23.65
C ILE A 144 3.44 -5.40 22.63
N ARG A 145 3.83 -6.62 23.05
CA ARG A 145 4.45 -7.61 22.17
C ARG A 145 3.40 -8.56 21.62
N ILE A 146 3.39 -8.71 20.30
CA ILE A 146 2.48 -9.61 19.60
C ILE A 146 3.20 -10.92 19.26
N PRO A 147 2.57 -12.09 19.48
CA PRO A 147 3.11 -13.37 19.02
C PRO A 147 3.34 -13.37 17.51
N THR A 148 4.45 -13.98 17.06
CA THR A 148 4.86 -13.99 15.65
C THR A 148 3.75 -14.51 14.72
N LYS A 149 2.98 -15.52 15.14
CA LYS A 149 1.87 -16.07 14.35
C LYS A 149 0.78 -15.03 14.10
N ILE A 150 0.39 -14.27 15.12
CA ILE A 150 -0.62 -13.20 14.99
C ILE A 150 -0.08 -12.08 14.11
N LYS A 151 1.17 -11.68 14.33
CA LYS A 151 1.84 -10.68 13.50
C LYS A 151 1.81 -11.07 12.01
N SER A 152 2.26 -12.29 11.68
CA SER A 152 2.25 -12.78 10.30
C SER A 152 0.84 -12.90 9.71
N THR A 153 -0.16 -13.24 10.53
CA THR A 153 -1.55 -13.27 10.07
C THR A 153 -2.07 -11.88 9.71
N LEU A 154 -1.82 -10.89 10.56
CA LEU A 154 -2.26 -9.51 10.32
C LEU A 154 -1.51 -8.87 9.15
N GLU A 155 -0.20 -9.11 9.00
CA GLU A 155 0.58 -8.62 7.85
C GLU A 155 0.05 -9.18 6.52
N LEU A 156 -0.23 -10.49 6.48
CA LEU A 156 -0.71 -11.14 5.27
C LEU A 156 -2.19 -10.80 5.00
N GLU A 157 -3.00 -10.66 6.04
CA GLU A 157 -4.39 -10.22 5.95
C GLU A 157 -4.47 -8.81 5.38
N SER A 158 -3.72 -7.85 5.94
CA SER A 158 -3.68 -6.46 5.49
C SER A 158 -3.23 -6.33 4.03
N ALA A 159 -2.19 -7.07 3.62
CA ALA A 159 -1.76 -7.07 2.21
C ALA A 159 -2.80 -7.69 1.24
N SER A 160 -3.74 -8.51 1.76
CA SER A 160 -4.73 -9.21 0.96
C SER A 160 -6.12 -8.56 1.02
N ASN A 161 -6.40 -7.75 2.05
CA ASN A 161 -7.70 -7.09 2.21
C ASN A 161 -7.84 -5.86 1.29
N ASP A 162 -6.74 -5.17 0.96
CA ASP A 162 -6.77 -4.03 0.05
C ASP A 162 -7.37 -4.36 -1.32
N PRO A 163 -6.94 -5.42 -2.03
CA PRO A 163 -7.59 -5.84 -3.27
C PRO A 163 -9.08 -6.17 -3.10
N MET A 164 -9.47 -6.75 -1.95
CA MET A 164 -10.87 -7.06 -1.67
C MET A 164 -11.70 -5.78 -1.45
N ALA A 165 -11.17 -4.82 -0.68
CA ALA A 165 -11.85 -3.55 -0.43
C ALA A 165 -11.99 -2.72 -1.73
N ILE A 166 -10.97 -2.69 -2.56
CA ILE A 166 -11.02 -2.06 -3.88
C ILE A 166 -12.10 -2.71 -4.76
N PHE A 167 -12.13 -4.05 -4.78
CA PHE A 167 -13.14 -4.78 -5.53
C PHE A 167 -14.57 -4.47 -5.05
N LEU A 168 -14.81 -4.51 -3.74
CA LEU A 168 -16.11 -4.15 -3.17
C LEU A 168 -16.50 -2.72 -3.50
N THR A 169 -15.54 -1.79 -3.41
CA THR A 169 -15.75 -0.37 -3.73
C THR A 169 -16.15 -0.18 -5.19
N ILE A 170 -15.37 -0.73 -6.13
CA ILE A 170 -15.65 -0.64 -7.57
C ILE A 170 -16.97 -1.34 -7.91
N GLY A 171 -17.19 -2.53 -7.36
CA GLY A 171 -18.42 -3.29 -7.58
C GLY A 171 -19.67 -2.52 -7.10
N LEU A 172 -19.60 -1.89 -5.93
CA LEU A 172 -20.70 -1.08 -5.41
C LEU A 172 -20.91 0.22 -6.21
N ILE A 173 -19.83 0.86 -6.69
CA ILE A 173 -19.94 2.00 -7.60
C ILE A 173 -20.65 1.58 -8.88
N THR A 174 -20.26 0.45 -9.46
CA THR A 174 -20.91 -0.08 -10.69
C THR A 174 -22.39 -0.34 -10.45
N LEU A 175 -22.77 -0.98 -9.34
CA LEU A 175 -24.18 -1.22 -8.99
C LEU A 175 -24.99 0.06 -8.74
N ILE A 176 -24.34 1.12 -8.26
CA ILE A 176 -24.98 2.44 -8.08
C ILE A 176 -25.20 3.13 -9.42
N GLN A 177 -24.25 3.00 -10.35
CA GLN A 177 -24.29 3.66 -11.65
C GLN A 177 -25.17 2.92 -12.66
N ASP A 178 -25.15 1.59 -12.61
CA ASP A 178 -25.92 0.73 -13.50
C ASP A 178 -26.65 -0.38 -12.71
N SER A 179 -27.92 -0.16 -12.47
CA SER A 179 -28.80 -1.09 -11.76
C SER A 179 -29.10 -2.39 -12.54
N THR A 180 -28.69 -2.47 -13.80
CA THR A 180 -28.86 -3.70 -14.63
C THR A 180 -27.72 -4.70 -14.46
N THR A 181 -26.61 -4.27 -13.85
CA THR A 181 -25.44 -5.11 -13.61
C THR A 181 -25.78 -6.27 -12.65
N ASN A 182 -25.49 -7.50 -13.09
CA ASN A 182 -25.73 -8.67 -12.26
C ASN A 182 -24.56 -8.83 -11.24
N PRO A 183 -24.83 -9.01 -9.93
CA PRO A 183 -23.79 -9.26 -8.93
C PRO A 183 -22.90 -10.49 -9.24
N LEU A 184 -23.42 -11.49 -9.95
CA LEU A 184 -22.63 -12.66 -10.39
C LEU A 184 -21.56 -12.29 -11.42
N ASP A 185 -21.83 -11.31 -12.29
CA ASP A 185 -20.85 -10.84 -13.28
C ASP A 185 -19.71 -10.13 -12.58
N LEU A 186 -20.00 -9.36 -11.53
CA LEU A 186 -18.97 -8.75 -10.68
C LEU A 186 -18.12 -9.81 -9.97
N ALA A 187 -18.74 -10.87 -9.43
CA ALA A 187 -17.99 -11.95 -8.78
C ALA A 187 -17.08 -12.69 -9.78
N SER A 188 -17.56 -12.93 -11.01
CA SER A 188 -16.75 -13.54 -12.08
C SER A 188 -15.58 -12.64 -12.51
N LEU A 189 -15.82 -11.34 -12.60
CA LEU A 189 -14.79 -10.34 -12.89
C LEU A 189 -13.71 -10.33 -11.80
N PHE A 190 -14.12 -10.35 -10.52
CA PHE A 190 -13.19 -10.45 -9.41
C PHE A 190 -12.33 -11.71 -9.47
N ALA A 191 -12.95 -12.87 -9.67
CA ALA A 191 -12.24 -14.13 -9.75
C ALA A 191 -11.22 -14.12 -10.92
N SER A 192 -11.60 -13.56 -12.07
CA SER A 192 -10.71 -13.43 -13.23
C SER A 192 -9.57 -12.46 -12.97
N GLN A 193 -9.82 -11.29 -12.39
CA GLN A 193 -8.78 -10.32 -12.04
C GLN A 193 -7.79 -10.87 -11.01
N MET A 194 -8.30 -11.55 -9.98
CA MET A 194 -7.46 -12.22 -8.98
C MET A 194 -6.62 -13.33 -9.59
N GLY A 195 -7.23 -14.18 -10.46
CA GLY A 195 -6.54 -15.26 -11.14
C GLY A 195 -5.44 -14.76 -12.09
N VAL A 196 -5.78 -13.79 -12.93
CA VAL A 196 -4.81 -13.17 -13.86
C VAL A 196 -3.72 -12.43 -13.10
N GLY A 197 -4.08 -11.65 -12.07
CA GLY A 197 -3.12 -10.94 -11.23
C GLY A 197 -2.14 -11.89 -10.53
N ALA A 198 -2.64 -12.99 -9.95
CA ALA A 198 -1.80 -14.02 -9.33
C ALA A 198 -0.85 -14.67 -10.35
N PHE A 199 -1.36 -15.04 -11.53
CA PHE A 199 -0.54 -15.63 -12.59
C PHE A 199 0.57 -14.67 -13.06
N VAL A 200 0.22 -13.44 -13.37
CA VAL A 200 1.17 -12.41 -13.81
C VAL A 200 2.18 -12.10 -12.71
N GLY A 201 1.73 -11.97 -11.46
CA GLY A 201 2.58 -11.71 -10.31
C GLY A 201 3.61 -12.84 -10.08
N ILE A 202 3.17 -14.10 -10.14
CA ILE A 202 4.07 -15.25 -10.02
C ILE A 202 5.07 -15.31 -11.19
N ALA A 203 4.60 -15.07 -12.42
CA ALA A 203 5.45 -15.09 -13.60
C ALA A 203 6.52 -13.99 -13.56
N ILE A 204 6.11 -12.73 -13.33
CA ILE A 204 7.04 -11.59 -13.26
C ILE A 204 7.95 -11.70 -12.04
N GLY A 205 7.43 -12.08 -10.87
CA GLY A 205 8.21 -12.32 -9.67
C GLY A 205 9.25 -13.43 -9.87
N GLY A 206 8.88 -14.53 -10.52
CA GLY A 206 9.79 -15.61 -10.86
C GLY A 206 10.90 -15.17 -11.81
N ILE A 207 10.57 -14.41 -12.84
CA ILE A 207 11.54 -13.82 -13.78
C ILE A 207 12.48 -12.85 -13.03
N ALA A 208 11.95 -11.99 -12.17
CA ALA A 208 12.74 -11.07 -11.38
C ALA A 208 13.73 -11.81 -10.46
N VAL A 209 13.27 -12.82 -9.72
CA VAL A 209 14.14 -13.64 -8.87
C VAL A 209 15.23 -14.33 -9.68
N TRP A 210 14.89 -14.89 -10.85
CA TRP A 210 15.86 -15.52 -11.74
C TRP A 210 16.90 -14.51 -12.24
N LEU A 211 16.46 -13.34 -12.66
CA LEU A 211 17.32 -12.26 -13.16
C LEU A 211 18.26 -11.75 -12.06
N PHE A 212 17.71 -11.39 -10.89
CA PHE A 212 18.51 -10.89 -9.76
C PHE A 212 19.50 -11.94 -9.25
N SER A 213 19.13 -13.21 -9.22
CA SER A 213 20.06 -14.27 -8.83
C SER A 213 21.27 -14.36 -9.78
N ARG A 214 21.08 -14.12 -11.07
CA ARG A 214 22.17 -14.07 -12.05
C ARG A 214 23.04 -12.83 -11.90
N PHE A 215 22.43 -11.66 -11.71
CA PHE A 215 23.18 -10.42 -11.51
C PHE A 215 23.94 -10.38 -10.19
N THR A 216 23.37 -10.90 -9.10
CA THR A 216 24.05 -10.99 -7.81
C THR A 216 25.29 -11.88 -7.90
N LEU A 217 25.18 -13.03 -8.58
CA LEU A 217 26.33 -13.90 -8.84
C LEU A 217 27.43 -13.18 -9.64
N MET A 218 27.03 -12.46 -10.69
CA MET A 218 27.94 -11.68 -11.52
C MET A 218 28.59 -10.51 -10.76
N ALA A 219 27.83 -9.82 -9.91
CA ALA A 219 28.35 -8.76 -9.04
C ALA A 219 29.35 -9.31 -8.00
N ILE A 220 29.06 -10.45 -7.38
CA ILE A 220 29.97 -11.12 -6.43
C ILE A 220 31.26 -11.55 -7.11
N LEU A 221 31.20 -12.04 -8.37
CA LEU A 221 32.37 -12.47 -9.12
C LEU A 221 33.20 -11.26 -9.64
N LEU A 222 32.54 -10.16 -10.01
CA LEU A 222 33.22 -8.98 -10.55
C LEU A 222 33.71 -8.01 -9.46
N TYR A 223 33.12 -8.02 -8.26
CA TYR A 223 33.49 -7.12 -7.16
C TYR A 223 34.97 -7.21 -6.78
N PRO A 224 35.58 -8.41 -6.59
CA PRO A 224 37.00 -8.50 -6.28
C PRO A 224 37.89 -7.95 -7.40
N VAL A 225 37.49 -8.18 -8.67
CA VAL A 225 38.22 -7.69 -9.86
C VAL A 225 38.16 -6.17 -9.91
N PHE A 226 36.99 -5.59 -9.66
CA PHE A 226 36.81 -4.13 -9.62
C PHE A 226 37.58 -3.46 -8.50
N VAL A 227 37.59 -4.04 -7.30
CA VAL A 227 38.37 -3.53 -6.14
C VAL A 227 39.88 -3.64 -6.42
N MET A 228 40.33 -4.72 -7.05
CA MET A 228 41.72 -4.90 -7.44
C MET A 228 42.16 -3.87 -8.48
N LEU A 229 41.30 -3.58 -9.47
CA LEU A 229 41.55 -2.59 -10.51
C LEU A 229 41.64 -1.16 -9.92
N LEU A 230 40.76 -0.81 -8.97
CA LEU A 230 40.82 0.47 -8.25
C LEU A 230 42.10 0.61 -7.42
N ARG A 231 42.56 -0.47 -6.78
CA ARG A 231 43.84 -0.45 -6.05
C ARG A 231 45.05 -0.25 -6.95
N VAL A 232 45.08 -0.94 -8.11
CA VAL A 232 46.16 -0.79 -9.09
C VAL A 232 46.19 0.64 -9.64
N LEU A 233 45.03 1.21 -9.97
CA LEU A 233 44.93 2.60 -10.43
C LEU A 233 45.34 3.61 -9.36
N SER A 234 44.96 3.40 -8.11
CA SER A 234 45.35 4.30 -7.01
C SER A 234 46.86 4.22 -6.70
N PHE A 235 47.49 3.07 -6.85
CA PHE A 235 48.96 2.92 -6.72
C PHE A 235 49.71 3.56 -7.87
N GLY A 236 49.19 3.45 -9.12
CA GLY A 236 49.77 4.06 -10.29
C GLY A 236 49.70 5.60 -10.30
N LEU A 237 48.64 6.16 -9.68
CA LEU A 237 48.51 7.65 -9.53
C LEU A 237 49.30 8.20 -8.35
N ALA A 238 49.70 7.39 -7.37
CA ALA A 238 50.52 7.82 -6.24
C ALA A 238 52.03 7.67 -6.49
N ALA A 239 52.42 7.08 -7.61
CA ALA A 239 53.81 6.82 -8.00
C ALA A 239 54.37 7.84 -9.05
N ASN A 240 53.54 8.78 -9.50
CA ASN A 240 53.90 9.95 -10.31
C ASN A 240 53.67 11.23 -9.50
#